data_9a2d3a8ee9821a2c928e0cb29984b97a
#
_entry.id   9a2d3a8ee9821a2c928e0cb29984b97a
#
_cell.length_a   1.000
_cell.length_b   1.000
_cell.length_c   1.000
_cell.angle_alpha   90.00
_cell.angle_beta   90.00
_cell.angle_gamma   90.00
#
_symmetry.space_group_name_H-M   'P 1'
#
loop_
_entity.id
_entity.type
_entity.pdbx_description
1 polymer ?
#
loop_
_entity_poly.entity_id
_entity_poly.type
_entity_poly.pdbx_seq_one_letter_code
_entity_poly.pdbx_strand_id
1 'polypeptide(L)'
;MIFRDKIKDYTSDVLVRSESLLVQTESVKTAAKSHLNIGDSPCTNENILHLRVVVWPYPLIKDVGYIIKGELSCSALWGSLRPTLSLEHFDKKWTSREGVWLFGIKLMDDISVNGYISEGIMVTLSPFVFRRFETDMYSKNFSAVVGNSKHDRHYFNIGPDAPLLDRHDSVPLRFRVFRACSLHYDLCVAGGGYFTGIFSEHWSIQMLLVTVSLLSGLMIYIIIMNRAELNSSLSARFVKALKNEALSLVYQPIYRIEDGQICGFEALLRWKDERLGNISPEVFIPLSEREGLQEDVTLFVINHAIREFIHTAIQNEIFLSVNINPSDLDSEKFRDKLLGLISEYNIPYKTILLEITERQGGDFEGMKIHIDKYKNHGVRFAIDDFGTGYSNLNLVTALDVDEIKIDKSLTSAIGTESLRYDLLPGLHEMFRSIADKIVFEGVETQEQVNYLKTFWPQSYAQGWYYSRALPLEEARKLTIRELN
;
A
#
# COMPACT_ATOMS: atom_id res chain seq x y z
N MET A 1 13.76 12.09 -31.88
CA MET A 1 14.43 11.07 -31.06
C MET A 1 13.63 10.81 -29.79
N ILE A 2 13.48 11.76 -28.89
CA ILE A 2 12.81 11.61 -27.57
C ILE A 2 11.39 11.02 -27.63
N PHE A 3 10.56 11.39 -28.60
CA PHE A 3 9.19 10.88 -28.68
C PHE A 3 9.11 9.41 -29.09
N ARG A 4 10.01 8.98 -30.00
CA ARG A 4 10.11 7.60 -30.46
C ARG A 4 10.56 6.68 -29.31
N ASP A 5 11.49 7.14 -28.50
CA ASP A 5 11.99 6.39 -27.36
C ASP A 5 10.90 6.23 -26.30
N LYS A 6 10.13 7.30 -26.04
CA LYS A 6 8.98 7.24 -25.10
C LYS A 6 7.89 6.23 -25.52
N ILE A 7 7.52 6.17 -26.83
CA ILE A 7 6.55 5.18 -27.30
C ILE A 7 7.13 3.78 -27.14
N LYS A 8 8.42 3.61 -27.41
CA LYS A 8 9.12 2.33 -27.26
C LYS A 8 9.11 1.87 -25.80
N ASP A 9 9.49 2.75 -24.90
CA ASP A 9 9.53 2.47 -23.45
C ASP A 9 8.12 2.13 -22.93
N TYR A 10 7.13 2.96 -23.25
CA TYR A 10 5.73 2.71 -22.91
C TYR A 10 5.25 1.34 -23.43
N THR A 11 5.54 1.02 -24.70
CA THR A 11 5.13 -0.26 -25.30
C THR A 11 5.83 -1.43 -24.61
N SER A 12 7.10 -1.29 -24.27
CA SER A 12 7.86 -2.31 -23.54
C SER A 12 7.33 -2.51 -22.11
N ASP A 13 7.00 -1.45 -21.43
CA ASP A 13 6.43 -1.53 -20.07
C ASP A 13 5.05 -2.22 -20.05
N VAL A 14 4.21 -1.91 -21.06
CA VAL A 14 2.93 -2.60 -21.22
C VAL A 14 3.14 -4.09 -21.53
N LEU A 15 4.15 -4.45 -22.35
CA LEU A 15 4.49 -5.83 -22.64
C LEU A 15 4.93 -6.58 -21.38
N VAL A 16 5.86 -6.03 -20.61
CA VAL A 16 6.34 -6.63 -19.33
C VAL A 16 5.18 -6.84 -18.37
N ARG A 17 4.27 -5.88 -18.29
CA ARG A 17 3.07 -6.00 -17.43
C ARG A 17 2.15 -7.12 -17.89
N SER A 18 1.98 -7.25 -19.21
CA SER A 18 1.15 -8.30 -19.81
C SER A 18 1.75 -9.69 -19.63
N GLU A 19 3.07 -9.82 -19.75
CA GLU A 19 3.79 -11.07 -19.44
C GLU A 19 3.65 -11.45 -17.96
N SER A 20 3.83 -10.49 -17.07
CA SER A 20 3.63 -10.70 -15.62
C SER A 20 2.21 -11.18 -15.30
N LEU A 21 1.21 -10.65 -16.00
CA LEU A 21 -0.18 -11.08 -15.84
C LEU A 21 -0.35 -12.56 -16.24
N LEU A 22 0.23 -12.99 -17.36
CA LEU A 22 0.15 -14.38 -17.79
C LEU A 22 0.84 -15.32 -16.79
N VAL A 23 2.03 -14.97 -16.33
CA VAL A 23 2.77 -15.75 -15.32
C VAL A 23 1.96 -15.90 -14.04
N GLN A 24 1.38 -14.80 -13.54
CA GLN A 24 0.56 -14.85 -12.32
C GLN A 24 -0.70 -15.70 -12.52
N THR A 25 -1.36 -15.59 -13.70
CA THR A 25 -2.55 -16.38 -14.02
C THR A 25 -2.25 -17.89 -14.01
N GLU A 26 -1.16 -18.30 -14.64
CA GLU A 26 -0.74 -19.71 -14.68
C GLU A 26 -0.30 -20.21 -13.29
N SER A 27 0.40 -19.40 -12.52
CA SER A 27 0.83 -19.73 -11.16
C SER A 27 -0.38 -19.97 -10.24
N VAL A 28 -1.37 -19.07 -10.28
CA VAL A 28 -2.61 -19.19 -9.48
C VAL A 28 -3.41 -20.42 -9.92
N LYS A 29 -3.57 -20.64 -11.23
CA LYS A 29 -4.26 -21.83 -11.75
C LYS A 29 -3.60 -23.12 -11.25
N THR A 30 -2.29 -23.21 -11.36
CA THR A 30 -1.52 -24.40 -10.97
C THR A 30 -1.63 -24.65 -9.46
N ALA A 31 -1.50 -23.61 -8.67
CA ALA A 31 -1.64 -23.70 -7.21
C ALA A 31 -3.08 -24.08 -6.80
N ALA A 32 -4.10 -23.50 -7.43
CA ALA A 32 -5.49 -23.86 -7.17
C ALA A 32 -5.79 -25.32 -7.51
N LYS A 33 -5.16 -25.84 -8.57
CA LYS A 33 -5.33 -27.25 -9.00
C LYS A 33 -4.62 -28.23 -8.07
N SER A 34 -3.47 -27.88 -7.52
CA SER A 34 -2.63 -28.82 -6.75
C SER A 34 -3.28 -29.35 -5.47
N HIS A 35 -4.31 -28.69 -4.97
CA HIS A 35 -5.01 -29.06 -3.72
C HIS A 35 -6.27 -29.91 -3.96
N LEU A 36 -6.76 -30.00 -5.21
CA LEU A 36 -7.92 -30.82 -5.54
C LEU A 36 -7.53 -32.29 -5.69
N ASN A 37 -7.97 -33.11 -4.77
CA ASN A 37 -7.91 -34.56 -4.90
C ASN A 37 -9.01 -35.08 -5.85
N ILE A 38 -8.72 -36.17 -6.56
CA ILE A 38 -9.68 -36.81 -7.46
C ILE A 38 -10.81 -37.41 -6.60
N GLY A 39 -12.02 -36.83 -6.69
CA GLY A 39 -13.22 -37.28 -5.99
C GLY A 39 -13.76 -36.34 -4.92
N ASP A 40 -13.03 -35.31 -4.55
CA ASP A 40 -13.49 -34.30 -3.58
C ASP A 40 -14.44 -33.28 -4.21
N SER A 41 -15.42 -32.81 -3.44
CA SER A 41 -16.23 -31.65 -3.84
C SER A 41 -15.36 -30.40 -3.85
N PRO A 42 -15.19 -29.71 -4.99
CA PRO A 42 -14.27 -28.56 -5.08
C PRO A 42 -14.68 -27.36 -4.23
N CYS A 43 -15.95 -27.29 -3.81
CA CYS A 43 -16.48 -26.14 -3.07
C CYS A 43 -16.63 -26.39 -1.56
N THR A 44 -15.73 -27.16 -0.94
CA THR A 44 -15.65 -27.28 0.51
C THR A 44 -15.06 -26.02 1.13
N ASN A 45 -15.32 -25.78 2.42
CA ASN A 45 -14.75 -24.63 3.13
C ASN A 45 -13.20 -24.65 3.12
N GLU A 46 -12.60 -25.83 3.20
CA GLU A 46 -11.16 -26.02 3.15
C GLU A 46 -10.60 -25.60 1.77
N ASN A 47 -11.21 -26.07 0.68
CA ASN A 47 -10.80 -25.69 -0.68
C ASN A 47 -10.97 -24.20 -0.95
N ILE A 48 -12.06 -23.59 -0.44
CA ILE A 48 -12.27 -22.13 -0.57
C ILE A 48 -11.21 -21.36 0.22
N LEU A 49 -10.86 -21.81 1.42
CA LEU A 49 -9.78 -21.19 2.20
C LEU A 49 -8.44 -21.29 1.48
N HIS A 50 -8.15 -22.46 0.89
CA HIS A 50 -6.94 -22.63 0.07
C HIS A 50 -6.92 -21.68 -1.13
N LEU A 51 -8.04 -21.50 -1.85
CA LEU A 51 -8.13 -20.53 -2.94
C LEU A 51 -7.80 -19.09 -2.49
N ARG A 52 -8.22 -18.70 -1.27
CA ARG A 52 -7.90 -17.39 -0.69
C ARG A 52 -6.40 -17.21 -0.48
N VAL A 53 -5.75 -18.20 0.07
CA VAL A 53 -4.29 -18.21 0.26
C VAL A 53 -3.55 -18.15 -1.08
N VAL A 54 -4.03 -18.88 -2.08
CA VAL A 54 -3.43 -18.93 -3.42
C VAL A 54 -3.49 -17.56 -4.13
N VAL A 55 -4.58 -16.81 -3.98
CA VAL A 55 -4.74 -15.52 -4.67
C VAL A 55 -3.95 -14.39 -3.99
N TRP A 56 -3.79 -14.47 -2.69
CA TRP A 56 -3.23 -13.40 -1.87
C TRP A 56 -1.91 -12.79 -2.37
N PRO A 57 -0.92 -13.55 -2.83
CA PRO A 57 0.37 -13.01 -3.29
C PRO A 57 0.31 -12.33 -4.66
N TYR A 58 -0.81 -12.37 -5.38
CA TYR A 58 -0.88 -11.99 -6.80
C TYR A 58 -1.74 -10.74 -7.02
N PRO A 59 -1.14 -9.55 -7.02
CA PRO A 59 -1.89 -8.28 -7.08
C PRO A 59 -2.63 -8.04 -8.40
N LEU A 60 -2.30 -8.77 -9.47
CA LEU A 60 -2.98 -8.67 -10.76
C LEU A 60 -4.19 -9.59 -10.87
N ILE A 61 -4.32 -10.53 -9.95
CA ILE A 61 -5.43 -11.46 -9.87
C ILE A 61 -6.41 -10.97 -8.81
N LYS A 62 -7.68 -10.96 -9.14
CA LYS A 62 -8.73 -10.52 -8.22
C LYS A 62 -9.38 -11.68 -7.50
N ASP A 63 -9.58 -12.78 -8.22
CA ASP A 63 -10.28 -13.95 -7.68
C ASP A 63 -9.85 -15.22 -8.42
N VAL A 64 -10.04 -16.37 -7.78
CA VAL A 64 -9.93 -17.69 -8.42
C VAL A 64 -11.09 -18.55 -7.93
N GLY A 65 -11.66 -19.35 -8.83
CA GLY A 65 -12.81 -20.19 -8.48
C GLY A 65 -12.91 -21.46 -9.32
N TYR A 66 -13.77 -22.35 -8.86
CA TYR A 66 -14.03 -23.61 -9.52
C TYR A 66 -15.30 -23.56 -10.36
N ILE A 67 -15.17 -24.07 -11.60
CA ILE A 67 -16.28 -24.21 -12.54
C ILE A 67 -16.75 -25.65 -12.51
N ILE A 68 -18.05 -25.85 -12.23
CA ILE A 68 -18.73 -27.13 -12.24
C ILE A 68 -19.86 -27.05 -13.27
N LYS A 69 -19.89 -27.96 -14.22
CA LYS A 69 -20.90 -28.01 -15.29
C LYS A 69 -21.06 -26.70 -16.08
N GLY A 70 -19.97 -25.94 -16.24
CA GLY A 70 -19.96 -24.68 -17.00
C GLY A 70 -20.33 -23.43 -16.20
N GLU A 71 -20.61 -23.55 -14.91
CA GLU A 71 -20.98 -22.45 -14.03
C GLU A 71 -19.95 -22.26 -12.91
N LEU A 72 -19.68 -21.01 -12.53
CA LEU A 72 -18.84 -20.71 -11.38
C LEU A 72 -19.61 -21.07 -10.10
N SER A 73 -19.11 -22.07 -9.39
CA SER A 73 -19.80 -22.66 -8.24
C SER A 73 -19.25 -22.17 -6.90
N CYS A 74 -17.99 -21.80 -6.84
CA CYS A 74 -17.35 -21.18 -5.69
C CYS A 74 -16.07 -20.46 -6.07
N SER A 75 -15.68 -19.46 -5.26
CA SER A 75 -14.43 -18.73 -5.47
C SER A 75 -13.80 -18.29 -4.15
N ALA A 76 -12.57 -17.83 -4.24
CA ALA A 76 -11.83 -17.26 -3.11
C ALA A 76 -12.57 -16.07 -2.49
N LEU A 77 -13.08 -15.16 -3.35
CA LEU A 77 -13.73 -13.92 -2.93
C LEU A 77 -15.14 -14.19 -2.37
N TRP A 78 -15.95 -14.95 -3.08
CA TRP A 78 -17.38 -15.08 -2.76
C TRP A 78 -17.75 -16.36 -2.02
N GLY A 79 -16.78 -17.22 -1.81
CA GLY A 79 -17.06 -18.51 -1.16
C GLY A 79 -17.92 -19.43 -2.04
N SER A 80 -18.85 -20.15 -1.44
CA SER A 80 -19.80 -21.03 -2.16
C SER A 80 -20.97 -20.23 -2.70
N LEU A 81 -21.14 -20.22 -4.02
CA LEU A 81 -22.19 -19.48 -4.72
C LEU A 81 -23.48 -20.30 -4.77
N ARG A 82 -24.58 -19.71 -4.29
CA ARG A 82 -25.94 -20.26 -4.39
C ARG A 82 -26.94 -19.14 -4.68
N PRO A 83 -27.50 -19.02 -5.88
CA PRO A 83 -27.27 -19.88 -7.05
C PRO A 83 -25.86 -19.72 -7.64
N THR A 84 -25.42 -20.72 -8.41
CA THR A 84 -24.19 -20.70 -9.19
C THR A 84 -24.25 -19.60 -10.25
N LEU A 85 -23.10 -19.01 -10.60
CA LEU A 85 -23.03 -17.92 -11.56
C LEU A 85 -22.83 -18.48 -12.98
N SER A 86 -23.79 -18.22 -13.85
CA SER A 86 -23.65 -18.53 -15.28
C SER A 86 -22.63 -17.60 -15.95
N LEU A 87 -21.74 -18.17 -16.75
CA LEU A 87 -20.73 -17.44 -17.50
C LEU A 87 -21.14 -17.20 -18.96
N GLU A 88 -22.44 -17.12 -19.24
CA GLU A 88 -22.97 -16.95 -20.60
C GLU A 88 -22.93 -15.49 -21.09
N HIS A 89 -22.85 -14.52 -20.17
CA HIS A 89 -22.86 -13.10 -20.49
C HIS A 89 -21.43 -12.52 -20.46
N PHE A 90 -20.79 -12.44 -21.62
CA PHE A 90 -19.47 -11.84 -21.82
C PHE A 90 -19.42 -11.12 -23.18
N ASP A 91 -18.58 -10.10 -23.29
CA ASP A 91 -18.45 -9.30 -24.52
C ASP A 91 -17.65 -10.03 -25.60
N LYS A 92 -16.56 -10.72 -25.21
CA LYS A 92 -15.68 -11.45 -26.13
C LYS A 92 -15.17 -12.74 -25.50
N LYS A 93 -14.99 -13.75 -26.36
CA LYS A 93 -14.42 -15.06 -25.99
C LYS A 93 -13.29 -15.43 -26.92
N TRP A 94 -12.14 -15.82 -26.35
CA TRP A 94 -11.00 -16.33 -27.10
C TRP A 94 -10.61 -17.72 -26.58
N THR A 95 -10.59 -18.68 -27.47
CA THR A 95 -10.18 -20.06 -27.14
C THR A 95 -8.75 -20.29 -27.61
N SER A 96 -7.87 -20.71 -26.70
CA SER A 96 -6.51 -21.18 -26.98
C SER A 96 -6.40 -22.69 -26.74
N ARG A 97 -5.23 -23.27 -27.01
CA ARG A 97 -4.97 -24.68 -26.65
C ARG A 97 -4.93 -24.91 -25.14
N GLU A 98 -4.60 -23.88 -24.38
CA GLU A 98 -4.38 -23.94 -22.91
C GLU A 98 -5.60 -23.51 -22.09
N GLY A 99 -6.56 -22.83 -22.69
CA GLY A 99 -7.76 -22.37 -21.98
C GLY A 99 -8.58 -21.34 -22.76
N VAL A 100 -9.53 -20.77 -22.09
CA VAL A 100 -10.49 -19.83 -22.66
C VAL A 100 -10.38 -18.48 -21.93
N TRP A 101 -10.16 -17.42 -22.66
CA TRP A 101 -10.23 -16.05 -22.17
C TRP A 101 -11.63 -15.50 -22.39
N LEU A 102 -12.22 -14.96 -21.36
CA LEU A 102 -13.49 -14.24 -21.38
C LEU A 102 -13.29 -12.79 -21.00
N PHE A 103 -13.82 -11.89 -21.79
CA PHE A 103 -13.72 -10.43 -21.57
C PHE A 103 -15.10 -9.84 -21.37
N GLY A 104 -15.19 -8.90 -20.42
CA GLY A 104 -16.46 -8.24 -20.10
C GLY A 104 -17.48 -9.17 -19.47
N ILE A 105 -17.05 -10.09 -18.60
CA ILE A 105 -17.96 -10.97 -17.86
C ILE A 105 -18.75 -10.09 -16.89
N LYS A 106 -20.05 -10.04 -17.05
CA LYS A 106 -20.95 -9.31 -16.13
C LYS A 106 -21.20 -10.16 -14.90
N LEU A 107 -20.67 -9.70 -13.77
CA LEU A 107 -20.83 -10.37 -12.47
C LEU A 107 -22.03 -9.82 -11.69
N MET A 108 -22.29 -8.51 -11.85
CA MET A 108 -23.44 -7.74 -11.32
C MET A 108 -23.73 -6.63 -12.33
N ASP A 109 -24.85 -5.91 -12.17
CA ASP A 109 -25.35 -4.94 -13.15
C ASP A 109 -24.30 -3.92 -13.63
N ASP A 110 -23.35 -3.52 -12.76
CA ASP A 110 -22.33 -2.51 -13.08
C ASP A 110 -20.87 -3.03 -13.04
N ILE A 111 -20.64 -4.31 -12.72
CA ILE A 111 -19.27 -4.84 -12.58
C ILE A 111 -18.97 -5.82 -13.70
N SER A 112 -18.07 -5.44 -14.61
CA SER A 112 -17.50 -6.33 -15.61
C SER A 112 -16.04 -6.67 -15.28
N VAL A 113 -15.67 -7.92 -15.46
CA VAL A 113 -14.32 -8.41 -15.24
C VAL A 113 -13.84 -9.26 -16.41
N ASN A 114 -12.54 -9.42 -16.53
CA ASN A 114 -11.93 -10.35 -17.46
C ASN A 114 -11.46 -11.60 -16.72
N GLY A 115 -11.61 -12.75 -17.34
CA GLY A 115 -11.24 -14.01 -16.71
C GLY A 115 -10.58 -14.97 -17.68
N TYR A 116 -9.78 -15.87 -17.14
CA TYR A 116 -9.17 -17.00 -17.83
C TYR A 116 -9.70 -18.30 -17.25
N ILE A 117 -10.17 -19.19 -18.12
CA ILE A 117 -10.73 -20.49 -17.74
C ILE A 117 -9.86 -21.58 -18.34
N SER A 118 -9.36 -22.45 -17.49
CA SER A 118 -8.63 -23.64 -17.90
C SER A 118 -8.85 -24.77 -16.89
N GLU A 119 -9.09 -25.97 -17.39
CA GLU A 119 -9.21 -27.20 -16.57
C GLU A 119 -10.21 -27.09 -15.40
N GLY A 120 -11.33 -26.39 -15.60
CA GLY A 120 -12.35 -26.22 -14.57
C GLY A 120 -12.02 -25.16 -13.51
N ILE A 121 -10.97 -24.38 -13.71
CA ILE A 121 -10.57 -23.27 -12.86
C ILE A 121 -10.75 -21.97 -13.64
N MET A 122 -11.39 -20.99 -13.01
CA MET A 122 -11.50 -19.63 -13.50
C MET A 122 -10.59 -18.72 -12.67
N VAL A 123 -9.73 -17.98 -13.32
CA VAL A 123 -8.88 -16.93 -12.72
C VAL A 123 -9.42 -15.59 -13.19
N THR A 124 -9.87 -14.76 -12.27
CA THR A 124 -10.44 -13.44 -12.54
C THR A 124 -9.37 -12.37 -12.39
N LEU A 125 -9.22 -11.54 -13.41
CA LEU A 125 -8.21 -10.49 -13.45
C LEU A 125 -8.70 -9.23 -12.72
N SER A 126 -7.75 -8.50 -12.14
CA SER A 126 -8.04 -7.17 -11.62
C SER A 126 -8.48 -6.23 -12.76
N PRO A 127 -9.58 -5.48 -12.63
CA PRO A 127 -9.97 -4.48 -13.63
C PRO A 127 -8.94 -3.34 -13.76
N PHE A 128 -8.02 -3.23 -12.81
CA PHE A 128 -7.02 -2.17 -12.73
C PHE A 128 -5.63 -2.60 -13.22
N VAL A 129 -5.51 -3.75 -13.90
CA VAL A 129 -4.22 -4.28 -14.38
C VAL A 129 -3.40 -3.25 -15.15
N PHE A 130 -4.06 -2.46 -15.99
CA PHE A 130 -3.43 -1.45 -16.85
C PHE A 130 -3.74 -0.01 -16.42
N ARG A 131 -4.40 0.22 -15.28
CA ARG A 131 -4.81 1.57 -14.84
C ARG A 131 -3.66 2.56 -14.75
N ARG A 132 -2.48 2.11 -14.37
CA ARG A 132 -1.28 2.96 -14.35
C ARG A 132 -0.98 3.57 -15.71
N PHE A 133 -1.18 2.82 -16.79
CA PHE A 133 -0.94 3.26 -18.16
C PHE A 133 -2.01 4.19 -18.71
N GLU A 134 -3.15 4.31 -18.04
CA GLU A 134 -4.26 5.21 -18.39
C GLU A 134 -4.23 6.50 -17.56
N THR A 135 -3.75 6.44 -16.33
CA THR A 135 -3.83 7.55 -15.37
C THR A 135 -2.55 8.34 -15.21
N ASP A 136 -1.40 7.77 -15.59
CA ASP A 136 -0.12 8.45 -15.47
C ASP A 136 0.01 9.59 -16.51
N MET A 137 0.57 10.71 -16.08
CA MET A 137 0.69 11.94 -16.88
C MET A 137 1.49 11.74 -18.17
N TYR A 138 2.35 10.70 -18.22
CA TYR A 138 3.09 10.29 -19.43
C TYR A 138 2.26 9.47 -20.41
N SER A 139 1.25 8.75 -19.94
CA SER A 139 0.49 7.80 -20.74
C SER A 139 -0.73 8.39 -21.43
N LYS A 140 -1.18 9.59 -21.04
CA LYS A 140 -2.37 10.25 -21.65
C LYS A 140 -2.29 10.48 -23.16
N ASN A 141 -1.07 10.53 -23.71
CA ASN A 141 -0.81 10.73 -25.15
C ASN A 141 -0.46 9.44 -25.88
N PHE A 142 -0.43 8.34 -25.20
CA PHE A 142 -0.13 7.04 -25.75
C PHE A 142 -1.29 6.10 -25.53
N SER A 143 -1.48 5.23 -26.51
CA SER A 143 -2.44 4.17 -26.44
C SER A 143 -1.74 2.86 -26.80
N ALA A 144 -2.24 1.76 -26.29
CA ALA A 144 -1.69 0.45 -26.63
C ALA A 144 -2.80 -0.57 -26.87
N VAL A 145 -2.50 -1.54 -27.72
CA VAL A 145 -3.28 -2.74 -27.92
C VAL A 145 -2.42 -3.94 -27.57
N VAL A 146 -2.91 -4.77 -26.68
CA VAL A 146 -2.30 -6.04 -26.33
C VAL A 146 -3.01 -7.14 -27.11
N GLY A 147 -2.29 -7.92 -27.86
CA GLY A 147 -2.84 -8.99 -28.69
C GLY A 147 -1.85 -10.12 -28.93
N ASN A 148 -2.19 -11.03 -29.85
CA ASN A 148 -1.29 -12.09 -30.25
C ASN A 148 -0.32 -11.65 -31.36
N SER A 149 0.67 -12.48 -31.67
CA SER A 149 1.70 -12.19 -32.68
C SER A 149 1.13 -12.04 -34.11
N LYS A 150 0.01 -12.64 -34.39
CA LYS A 150 -0.66 -12.58 -35.71
C LYS A 150 -1.56 -11.35 -35.87
N HIS A 151 -1.75 -10.58 -34.78
CA HIS A 151 -2.63 -9.41 -34.75
C HIS A 151 -4.11 -9.67 -35.11
N ASP A 152 -4.55 -10.92 -35.03
CA ASP A 152 -5.93 -11.34 -35.30
C ASP A 152 -6.76 -11.40 -33.98
N ARG A 153 -6.11 -11.26 -32.82
CA ARG A 153 -6.75 -11.31 -31.49
C ARG A 153 -6.26 -10.15 -30.62
N HIS A 154 -7.20 -9.38 -30.09
CA HIS A 154 -6.96 -8.26 -29.20
C HIS A 154 -7.49 -8.59 -27.81
N TYR A 155 -6.60 -8.56 -26.83
CA TYR A 155 -6.90 -8.90 -25.43
C TYR A 155 -7.29 -7.68 -24.63
N PHE A 156 -6.50 -6.59 -24.74
CA PHE A 156 -6.74 -5.36 -23.99
C PHE A 156 -6.48 -4.15 -24.88
N ASN A 157 -7.37 -3.16 -24.72
CA ASN A 157 -7.21 -1.83 -25.29
C ASN A 157 -6.91 -0.86 -24.16
N ILE A 158 -5.84 -0.09 -24.29
CA ILE A 158 -5.35 0.85 -23.28
C ILE A 158 -5.30 2.23 -23.93
N GLY A 159 -6.04 3.18 -23.39
CA GLY A 159 -6.11 4.55 -23.89
C GLY A 159 -7.08 4.76 -25.06
N PRO A 160 -7.41 6.05 -25.38
CA PRO A 160 -8.51 6.41 -26.28
C PRO A 160 -8.22 6.10 -27.75
N ASP A 161 -6.96 6.13 -28.16
CA ASP A 161 -6.55 5.90 -29.56
C ASP A 161 -6.20 4.44 -29.86
N ALA A 162 -6.45 3.52 -28.93
CA ALA A 162 -6.23 2.10 -29.12
C ALA A 162 -6.91 1.55 -30.41
N PRO A 163 -8.13 1.98 -30.79
CA PRO A 163 -8.74 1.55 -32.06
C PRO A 163 -7.97 1.94 -33.32
N LEU A 164 -7.12 2.97 -33.27
CA LEU A 164 -6.27 3.37 -34.40
C LEU A 164 -5.09 2.41 -34.60
N LEU A 165 -4.67 1.72 -33.56
CA LEU A 165 -3.58 0.74 -33.61
C LEU A 165 -3.99 -0.58 -34.25
N ASP A 166 -5.30 -0.80 -34.37
CA ASP A 166 -5.94 -1.98 -34.95
C ASP A 166 -6.07 -1.88 -36.49
N ARG A 167 -6.10 -0.65 -37.01
CA ARG A 167 -6.29 -0.40 -38.44
C ARG A 167 -4.96 -0.44 -39.19
N HIS A 168 -4.76 -1.47 -40.04
CA HIS A 168 -3.56 -1.63 -40.83
C HIS A 168 -3.33 -0.55 -41.90
N ASP A 169 -4.38 0.15 -42.37
CA ASP A 169 -4.32 0.93 -43.63
C ASP A 169 -4.56 2.43 -43.51
N SER A 170 -4.80 2.99 -42.32
CA SER A 170 -5.13 4.42 -42.17
C SER A 170 -4.68 5.08 -40.88
N VAL A 171 -3.41 4.90 -40.54
CA VAL A 171 -2.84 5.63 -39.40
C VAL A 171 -2.57 7.07 -39.82
N PRO A 172 -3.06 8.11 -39.11
CA PRO A 172 -2.80 9.50 -39.43
C PRO A 172 -1.29 9.80 -39.55
N LEU A 173 -0.89 10.65 -40.49
CA LEU A 173 0.52 10.98 -40.77
C LEU A 173 1.32 11.43 -39.52
N ARG A 174 0.63 11.93 -38.50
CA ARG A 174 1.21 12.39 -37.22
C ARG A 174 1.17 11.33 -36.12
N PHE A 175 0.58 10.18 -36.37
CA PHE A 175 0.52 9.07 -35.41
C PHE A 175 1.71 8.15 -35.61
N ARG A 176 2.42 7.82 -34.57
CA ARG A 176 3.55 6.89 -34.61
C ARG A 176 3.20 5.65 -33.85
N VAL A 177 3.55 4.50 -34.41
CA VAL A 177 3.31 3.19 -33.83
C VAL A 177 4.65 2.48 -33.59
N PHE A 178 4.75 1.85 -32.45
CA PHE A 178 5.83 0.94 -32.11
C PHE A 178 5.23 -0.40 -31.69
N ARG A 179 5.89 -1.50 -32.04
CA ARG A 179 5.46 -2.85 -31.70
C ARG A 179 6.56 -3.60 -30.97
N ALA A 180 6.17 -4.31 -29.91
CA ALA A 180 7.04 -5.18 -29.15
C ALA A 180 6.32 -6.51 -28.90
N CYS A 181 7.01 -7.63 -29.10
CA CYS A 181 6.46 -8.96 -28.89
C CYS A 181 7.29 -9.72 -27.84
N SER A 182 6.63 -10.58 -27.11
CA SER A 182 7.26 -11.49 -26.16
C SER A 182 8.10 -12.53 -26.91
N LEU A 183 9.21 -12.94 -26.29
CA LEU A 183 10.03 -14.04 -26.76
C LEU A 183 9.51 -15.40 -26.30
N HIS A 184 8.68 -15.41 -25.26
CA HIS A 184 8.25 -16.62 -24.55
C HIS A 184 6.77 -16.95 -24.75
N TYR A 185 5.96 -15.92 -25.08
CA TYR A 185 4.51 -16.04 -25.18
C TYR A 185 4.03 -15.54 -26.55
N ASP A 186 2.91 -16.08 -27.03
CA ASP A 186 2.22 -15.54 -28.22
C ASP A 186 1.50 -14.23 -27.86
N LEU A 187 2.30 -13.22 -27.53
CA LEU A 187 1.86 -11.94 -27.01
C LEU A 187 2.64 -10.81 -27.65
N CYS A 188 1.92 -9.86 -28.22
CA CYS A 188 2.49 -8.63 -28.79
C CYS A 188 1.73 -7.41 -28.29
N VAL A 189 2.44 -6.31 -28.17
CA VAL A 189 1.88 -4.99 -27.84
C VAL A 189 2.19 -4.03 -28.97
N ALA A 190 1.15 -3.38 -29.48
CA ALA A 190 1.28 -2.23 -30.37
C ALA A 190 0.98 -0.97 -29.53
N GLY A 191 1.97 -0.10 -29.35
CA GLY A 191 1.83 1.20 -28.70
C GLY A 191 1.92 2.31 -29.71
N GLY A 192 1.18 3.40 -29.49
CA GLY A 192 1.18 4.54 -30.40
C GLY A 192 0.73 5.85 -29.76
N GLY A 193 1.00 6.92 -30.46
CA GLY A 193 0.60 8.26 -30.04
C GLY A 193 0.82 9.29 -31.12
N TYR A 194 0.15 10.43 -30.97
CA TYR A 194 0.27 11.54 -31.89
C TYR A 194 1.55 12.33 -31.68
N PHE A 195 2.31 12.47 -32.75
CA PHE A 195 3.43 13.41 -32.78
C PHE A 195 2.90 14.83 -33.08
N THR A 196 2.80 15.64 -32.07
CA THR A 196 2.48 17.07 -32.19
C THR A 196 3.77 17.87 -32.35
N GLY A 197 4.22 18.03 -33.58
CA GLY A 197 5.41 18.86 -33.89
C GLY A 197 5.03 20.33 -33.98
N ILE A 198 5.79 21.19 -33.33
CA ILE A 198 5.64 22.65 -33.29
C ILE A 198 5.85 23.31 -34.67
N PHE A 199 6.45 22.59 -35.63
CA PHE A 199 6.92 23.14 -36.90
C PHE A 199 5.90 23.10 -38.05
N SER A 200 4.62 22.86 -37.80
CA SER A 200 3.60 22.76 -38.85
C SER A 200 2.66 23.95 -38.97
N GLU A 201 2.85 24.99 -38.16
CA GLU A 201 1.97 26.15 -38.11
C GLU A 201 2.57 27.37 -38.88
N HIS A 202 1.73 28.34 -39.24
CA HIS A 202 2.19 29.57 -39.92
C HIS A 202 3.25 30.31 -39.10
N TRP A 203 4.19 30.97 -39.76
CA TRP A 203 5.30 31.75 -39.14
C TRP A 203 4.84 32.64 -37.99
N SER A 204 3.72 33.40 -38.14
CA SER A 204 3.18 34.25 -37.08
C SER A 204 2.81 33.48 -35.83
N ILE A 205 2.25 32.28 -35.98
CA ILE A 205 1.91 31.39 -34.89
C ILE A 205 3.20 30.80 -34.29
N GLN A 206 4.19 30.46 -35.12
CA GLN A 206 5.49 29.98 -34.65
C GLN A 206 6.22 31.03 -33.81
N MET A 207 6.21 32.29 -34.27
CA MET A 207 6.81 33.42 -33.52
C MET A 207 6.05 33.71 -32.23
N LEU A 208 4.72 33.63 -32.24
CA LEU A 208 3.90 33.73 -31.04
C LEU A 208 4.22 32.57 -30.06
N LEU A 209 4.31 31.34 -30.58
CA LEU A 209 4.67 30.17 -29.78
C LEU A 209 6.09 30.27 -29.21
N VAL A 210 7.06 30.78 -29.98
CA VAL A 210 8.43 31.01 -29.49
C VAL A 210 8.45 32.08 -28.39
N THR A 211 7.75 33.22 -28.61
CA THR A 211 7.69 34.27 -27.58
C THR A 211 6.96 33.82 -26.32
N VAL A 212 5.84 33.11 -26.45
CA VAL A 212 5.11 32.52 -25.31
C VAL A 212 5.99 31.46 -24.63
N SER A 213 6.74 30.66 -25.42
CA SER A 213 7.66 29.65 -24.84
C SER A 213 8.83 30.31 -24.10
N LEU A 214 9.38 31.41 -24.60
CA LEU A 214 10.45 32.14 -23.91
C LEU A 214 9.95 32.78 -22.62
N LEU A 215 8.76 33.41 -22.65
CA LEU A 215 8.16 34.01 -21.47
C LEU A 215 7.74 32.95 -20.44
N SER A 216 7.16 31.86 -20.91
CA SER A 216 6.81 30.73 -20.02
C SER A 216 8.06 30.03 -19.49
N GLY A 217 9.12 29.92 -20.30
CA GLY A 217 10.41 29.37 -19.87
C GLY A 217 11.06 30.22 -18.79
N LEU A 218 11.02 31.57 -18.95
CA LEU A 218 11.51 32.51 -17.94
C LEU A 218 10.65 32.44 -16.67
N MET A 219 9.34 32.38 -16.82
CA MET A 219 8.43 32.23 -15.67
C MET A 219 8.63 30.87 -14.93
N ILE A 220 8.79 29.80 -15.68
CA ILE A 220 9.10 28.47 -15.12
C ILE A 220 10.46 28.48 -14.44
N TYR A 221 11.47 29.12 -15.04
CA TYR A 221 12.78 29.29 -14.43
C TYR A 221 12.70 30.03 -13.10
N ILE A 222 11.97 31.13 -13.04
CA ILE A 222 11.74 31.90 -11.81
C ILE A 222 10.99 31.04 -10.77
N ILE A 223 9.95 30.29 -11.20
CA ILE A 223 9.21 29.40 -10.31
C ILE A 223 10.10 28.26 -9.80
N ILE A 224 10.93 27.67 -10.66
CA ILE A 224 11.86 26.59 -10.28
C ILE A 224 12.92 27.14 -9.33
N MET A 225 13.49 28.32 -9.60
CA MET A 225 14.46 28.98 -8.72
C MET A 225 13.83 29.33 -7.38
N ASN A 226 12.63 29.89 -7.36
CA ASN A 226 11.91 30.17 -6.11
C ASN A 226 11.53 28.88 -5.37
N ARG A 227 11.14 27.80 -6.07
CA ARG A 227 10.88 26.50 -5.45
C ARG A 227 12.15 25.79 -4.99
N ALA A 228 13.24 25.91 -5.73
CA ALA A 228 14.54 25.37 -5.31
C ALA A 228 15.06 26.10 -4.06
N GLU A 229 14.91 27.41 -3.98
CA GLU A 229 15.19 28.19 -2.77
C GLU A 229 14.25 27.82 -1.61
N LEU A 230 12.96 27.65 -1.87
CA LEU A 230 11.98 27.21 -0.85
C LEU A 230 12.29 25.79 -0.36
N ASN A 231 12.61 24.85 -1.26
CA ASN A 231 12.93 23.47 -0.89
C ASN A 231 14.29 23.36 -0.16
N SER A 232 15.32 24.07 -0.63
CA SER A 232 16.59 24.16 0.08
C SER A 232 16.44 24.90 1.42
N SER A 233 15.56 25.92 1.48
CA SER A 233 15.24 26.58 2.73
C SER A 233 14.49 25.68 3.71
N LEU A 234 13.58 24.81 3.24
CA LEU A 234 12.83 23.89 4.10
C LEU A 234 13.74 22.79 4.67
N SER A 235 14.58 22.14 3.83
CA SER A 235 15.59 21.18 4.29
C SER A 235 16.55 21.81 5.28
N ALA A 236 17.12 22.97 4.95
CA ALA A 236 18.06 23.66 5.83
C ALA A 236 17.41 24.09 7.17
N ARG A 237 16.13 24.47 7.13
CA ARG A 237 15.35 24.82 8.32
C ARG A 237 15.05 23.59 9.17
N PHE A 238 14.73 22.46 8.55
CA PHE A 238 14.51 21.20 9.25
C PHE A 238 15.79 20.73 9.94
N VAL A 239 16.92 20.71 9.22
CA VAL A 239 18.25 20.37 9.79
C VAL A 239 18.58 21.28 10.97
N LYS A 240 18.31 22.59 10.83
CA LYS A 240 18.52 23.56 11.92
C LYS A 240 17.59 23.31 13.10
N ALA A 241 16.30 23.00 12.82
CA ALA A 241 15.32 22.69 13.86
C ALA A 241 15.70 21.44 14.65
N LEU A 242 16.14 20.37 13.96
CA LEU A 242 16.62 19.15 14.58
C LEU A 242 17.88 19.40 15.45
N LYS A 243 18.87 20.11 14.91
CA LYS A 243 20.12 20.43 15.66
C LYS A 243 19.91 21.34 16.87
N ASN A 244 18.95 22.24 16.80
CA ASN A 244 18.65 23.20 17.86
C ASN A 244 17.57 22.67 18.82
N GLU A 245 17.16 21.40 18.69
CA GLU A 245 16.09 20.80 19.50
C GLU A 245 14.80 21.62 19.47
N ALA A 246 14.49 22.23 18.30
CA ALA A 246 13.30 23.07 18.10
C ALA A 246 12.08 22.26 17.58
N LEU A 247 12.19 20.94 17.51
CA LEU A 247 11.08 20.02 17.29
C LEU A 247 10.38 19.75 18.63
N SER A 248 9.16 19.26 18.58
CA SER A 248 8.39 18.93 19.78
C SER A 248 7.70 17.58 19.63
N LEU A 249 7.32 16.98 20.74
CA LEU A 249 6.50 15.78 20.78
C LEU A 249 5.09 16.09 21.23
N VAL A 250 4.13 15.35 20.67
CA VAL A 250 2.78 15.22 21.21
C VAL A 250 2.52 13.74 21.46
N TYR A 251 1.61 13.44 22.36
CA TYR A 251 1.38 12.11 22.86
C TYR A 251 -0.08 11.72 22.59
N GLN A 252 -0.29 10.63 21.85
CA GLN A 252 -1.64 10.14 21.57
C GLN A 252 -1.93 8.93 22.45
N PRO A 253 -3.00 8.98 23.26
CA PRO A 253 -3.32 7.89 24.16
C PRO A 253 -3.88 6.68 23.42
N ILE A 254 -3.52 5.49 23.93
CA ILE A 254 -4.00 4.19 23.47
C ILE A 254 -4.86 3.61 24.59
N TYR A 255 -6.08 3.24 24.24
CA TYR A 255 -7.11 2.77 25.18
C TYR A 255 -7.36 1.27 25.06
N ARG A 256 -7.61 0.59 26.14
CA ARG A 256 -8.14 -0.77 26.15
C ARG A 256 -9.64 -0.72 25.82
N ILE A 257 -10.07 -1.52 24.88
CA ILE A 257 -11.47 -1.53 24.43
C ILE A 257 -12.44 -2.02 25.52
N GLU A 258 -12.01 -3.00 26.33
CA GLU A 258 -12.82 -3.65 27.36
C GLU A 258 -13.36 -2.65 28.39
N ASP A 259 -12.50 -1.87 29.00
CA ASP A 259 -12.79 -0.97 30.11
C ASP A 259 -12.62 0.53 29.79
N GLY A 260 -12.04 0.83 28.64
CA GLY A 260 -11.77 2.21 28.22
C GLY A 260 -10.62 2.86 28.98
N GLN A 261 -9.75 2.10 29.66
CA GLN A 261 -8.61 2.65 30.37
C GLN A 261 -7.43 2.92 29.44
N ILE A 262 -6.64 3.92 29.73
CA ILE A 262 -5.39 4.21 29.04
C ILE A 262 -4.37 3.14 29.40
N CYS A 263 -3.76 2.54 28.37
CA CYS A 263 -2.71 1.55 28.55
C CYS A 263 -1.36 1.97 27.99
N GLY A 264 -1.31 3.02 27.18
CA GLY A 264 -0.09 3.55 26.61
C GLY A 264 -0.29 4.88 25.91
N PHE A 265 0.82 5.44 25.45
CA PHE A 265 0.84 6.64 24.60
C PHE A 265 1.83 6.46 23.46
N GLU A 266 1.45 6.91 22.29
CA GLU A 266 2.36 7.04 21.14
C GLU A 266 2.97 8.43 21.10
N ALA A 267 4.30 8.50 21.02
CA ALA A 267 5.05 9.75 20.88
C ALA A 267 5.16 10.14 19.40
N LEU A 268 4.57 11.25 19.04
CA LEU A 268 4.46 11.73 17.68
C LEU A 268 5.23 13.03 17.49
N LEU A 269 6.19 13.03 16.58
CA LEU A 269 7.02 14.20 16.27
C LEU A 269 6.18 15.30 15.61
N ARG A 270 6.44 16.55 16.02
CA ARG A 270 5.84 17.76 15.44
C ARG A 270 6.92 18.78 15.13
N TRP A 271 6.74 19.44 14.01
CA TRP A 271 7.60 20.55 13.61
C TRP A 271 6.76 21.80 13.39
N LYS A 272 7.07 22.83 14.20
CA LYS A 272 6.51 24.17 14.04
C LYS A 272 7.61 25.10 13.57
N ASP A 273 7.55 25.45 12.28
CA ASP A 273 8.48 26.41 11.70
C ASP A 273 8.05 27.85 11.99
N GLU A 274 8.99 28.73 12.24
CA GLU A 274 8.73 30.14 12.59
C GLU A 274 7.99 30.92 11.49
N ARG A 275 8.20 30.56 10.21
CA ARG A 275 7.61 31.26 9.07
C ARG A 275 6.43 30.51 8.46
N LEU A 276 6.52 29.17 8.40
CA LEU A 276 5.54 28.32 7.72
C LEU A 276 4.48 27.75 8.68
N GLY A 277 4.66 27.95 9.98
CA GLY A 277 3.76 27.38 10.99
C GLY A 277 3.94 25.87 11.17
N ASN A 278 2.86 25.14 11.39
CA ASN A 278 2.91 23.70 11.60
C ASN A 278 3.16 22.97 10.27
N ILE A 279 4.23 22.19 10.22
CA ILE A 279 4.58 21.35 9.09
C ILE A 279 4.15 19.91 9.38
N SER A 280 3.42 19.29 8.44
CA SER A 280 2.97 17.90 8.58
C SER A 280 4.14 16.90 8.59
N PRO A 281 4.08 15.84 9.41
CA PRO A 281 5.01 14.71 9.33
C PRO A 281 5.16 14.12 7.92
N GLU A 282 4.07 14.04 7.15
CA GLU A 282 4.08 13.60 5.76
C GLU A 282 5.01 14.43 4.85
N VAL A 283 5.35 15.65 5.25
CA VAL A 283 6.25 16.53 4.51
C VAL A 283 7.68 16.39 5.02
N PHE A 284 7.90 16.41 6.34
CA PHE A 284 9.26 16.48 6.87
C PHE A 284 9.91 15.10 7.13
N ILE A 285 9.16 14.03 7.28
CA ILE A 285 9.74 12.68 7.41
C ILE A 285 10.40 12.26 6.08
N PRO A 286 9.75 12.34 4.90
CA PRO A 286 10.44 12.10 3.63
C PRO A 286 11.61 13.06 3.36
N LEU A 287 11.56 14.28 3.93
CA LEU A 287 12.65 15.22 3.86
C LEU A 287 13.85 14.73 4.66
N SER A 288 13.64 14.23 5.88
CA SER A 288 14.71 13.65 6.71
C SER A 288 15.36 12.43 6.04
N GLU A 289 14.58 11.61 5.36
CA GLU A 289 15.06 10.47 4.59
C GLU A 289 15.99 10.90 3.46
N ARG A 290 15.57 11.89 2.67
CA ARG A 290 16.36 12.41 1.57
C ARG A 290 17.67 13.07 2.02
N GLU A 291 17.67 13.69 3.20
CA GLU A 291 18.86 14.34 3.78
C GLU A 291 19.73 13.36 4.59
N GLY A 292 19.32 12.08 4.72
CA GLY A 292 20.05 11.06 5.48
C GLY A 292 20.03 11.29 7.00
N LEU A 293 18.94 11.88 7.51
CA LEU A 293 18.78 12.28 8.91
C LEU A 293 17.81 11.38 9.69
N GLN A 294 17.40 10.23 9.12
CA GLN A 294 16.41 9.33 9.74
C GLN A 294 16.85 8.93 11.16
N GLU A 295 18.08 8.43 11.30
CA GLU A 295 18.62 8.00 12.58
C GLU A 295 18.66 9.15 13.59
N ASP A 296 19.08 10.35 13.17
CA ASP A 296 19.12 11.51 14.06
C ASP A 296 17.72 11.95 14.51
N VAL A 297 16.69 11.81 13.65
CA VAL A 297 15.29 12.04 14.00
C VAL A 297 14.80 11.00 15.01
N THR A 298 15.05 9.71 14.76
CA THR A 298 14.68 8.63 15.68
C THR A 298 15.35 8.80 17.04
N LEU A 299 16.64 9.14 17.07
CA LEU A 299 17.39 9.42 18.29
C LEU A 299 16.83 10.65 19.04
N PHE A 300 16.44 11.70 18.30
CA PHE A 300 15.77 12.85 18.89
C PHE A 300 14.47 12.43 19.57
N VAL A 301 13.59 11.71 18.85
CA VAL A 301 12.28 11.28 19.37
C VAL A 301 12.44 10.41 20.62
N ILE A 302 13.28 9.36 20.55
CA ILE A 302 13.49 8.46 21.69
C ILE A 302 14.04 9.20 22.90
N ASN A 303 15.06 10.05 22.69
CA ASN A 303 15.66 10.80 23.79
C ASN A 303 14.64 11.73 24.48
N HIS A 304 13.84 12.46 23.70
CA HIS A 304 12.86 13.39 24.27
C HIS A 304 11.66 12.63 24.85
N ALA A 305 11.12 11.64 24.17
CA ALA A 305 9.99 10.86 24.65
C ALA A 305 10.29 10.20 26.01
N ILE A 306 11.48 9.60 26.16
CA ILE A 306 11.89 8.99 27.41
C ILE A 306 12.09 10.08 28.49
N ARG A 307 12.87 11.12 28.23
CA ARG A 307 13.13 12.18 29.22
C ARG A 307 11.88 12.90 29.68
N GLU A 308 10.96 13.13 28.79
CA GLU A 308 9.74 13.88 29.08
C GLU A 308 8.65 13.02 29.74
N PHE A 309 8.44 11.79 29.25
CA PHE A 309 7.23 11.03 29.58
C PHE A 309 7.45 9.77 30.41
N ILE A 310 8.68 9.23 30.46
CA ILE A 310 8.92 7.89 31.04
C ILE A 310 8.53 7.77 32.51
N HIS A 311 8.74 8.80 33.31
CA HIS A 311 8.32 8.77 34.72
C HIS A 311 6.82 8.67 34.88
N THR A 312 6.05 9.34 34.01
CA THR A 312 4.58 9.23 33.96
C THR A 312 4.18 7.82 33.53
N ALA A 313 4.85 7.25 32.56
CA ALA A 313 4.58 5.90 32.08
C ALA A 313 4.82 4.85 33.19
N ILE A 314 5.95 4.93 33.87
CA ILE A 314 6.30 4.01 34.97
C ILE A 314 5.32 4.12 36.14
N GLN A 315 5.00 5.35 36.57
CA GLN A 315 4.11 5.59 37.70
C GLN A 315 2.68 5.09 37.48
N ASN A 316 2.24 5.06 36.23
CA ASN A 316 0.88 4.64 35.86
C ASN A 316 0.83 3.24 35.22
N GLU A 317 1.95 2.52 35.19
CA GLU A 317 2.07 1.19 34.60
C GLU A 317 1.61 1.12 33.14
N ILE A 318 1.85 2.19 32.37
CA ILE A 318 1.50 2.31 30.97
C ILE A 318 2.76 2.26 30.11
N PHE A 319 2.60 1.95 28.81
CA PHE A 319 3.72 1.93 27.89
C PHE A 319 3.84 3.23 27.08
N LEU A 320 5.02 3.43 26.53
CA LEU A 320 5.36 4.52 25.62
C LEU A 320 5.83 3.92 24.30
N SER A 321 5.11 4.21 23.20
CA SER A 321 5.50 3.77 21.87
C SER A 321 6.17 4.88 21.07
N VAL A 322 7.11 4.46 20.20
CA VAL A 322 7.89 5.34 19.34
C VAL A 322 8.09 4.69 17.98
N ASN A 323 7.78 5.44 16.93
CA ASN A 323 8.05 5.04 15.56
C ASN A 323 9.55 5.05 15.26
N ILE A 324 10.06 3.98 14.66
CA ILE A 324 11.45 3.83 14.24
C ILE A 324 11.54 3.43 12.78
N ASN A 325 12.67 3.74 12.16
CA ASN A 325 13.01 3.17 10.86
C ASN A 325 13.64 1.79 11.07
N PRO A 326 13.26 0.75 10.32
CA PRO A 326 13.90 -0.57 10.42
C PRO A 326 15.43 -0.55 10.32
N SER A 327 16.01 0.36 9.54
CA SER A 327 17.46 0.53 9.43
C SER A 327 18.13 0.99 10.73
N ASP A 328 17.37 1.61 11.65
CA ASP A 328 17.92 2.06 12.94
C ASP A 328 18.25 0.88 13.86
N LEU A 329 17.61 -0.29 13.66
CA LEU A 329 17.86 -1.49 14.44
C LEU A 329 19.30 -2.03 14.27
N ASP A 330 19.93 -1.77 13.11
CA ASP A 330 21.31 -2.17 12.82
C ASP A 330 22.31 -1.18 13.38
N SER A 331 21.87 0.02 13.79
CA SER A 331 22.76 1.08 14.24
C SER A 331 23.26 0.84 15.67
N GLU A 332 24.57 0.81 15.82
CA GLU A 332 25.21 0.78 17.14
C GLU A 332 24.92 2.05 17.95
N LYS A 333 24.90 3.21 17.28
CA LYS A 333 24.60 4.50 17.89
C LYS A 333 23.18 4.53 18.47
N PHE A 334 22.20 4.02 17.73
CA PHE A 334 20.81 3.89 18.18
C PHE A 334 20.71 2.94 19.37
N ARG A 335 21.30 1.74 19.24
CA ARG A 335 21.31 0.72 20.29
C ARG A 335 21.88 1.26 21.60
N ASP A 336 23.10 1.82 21.53
CA ASP A 336 23.80 2.29 22.73
C ASP A 336 23.03 3.45 23.40
N LYS A 337 22.42 4.33 22.60
CA LYS A 337 21.57 5.40 23.13
C LYS A 337 20.33 4.86 23.82
N LEU A 338 19.59 3.95 23.19
CA LEU A 338 18.35 3.38 23.76
C LEU A 338 18.65 2.59 25.03
N LEU A 339 19.63 1.68 25.00
CA LEU A 339 20.01 0.89 26.16
C LEU A 339 20.57 1.75 27.28
N GLY A 340 21.31 2.81 26.95
CA GLY A 340 21.79 3.81 27.90
C GLY A 340 20.63 4.50 28.62
N LEU A 341 19.61 4.93 27.89
CA LEU A 341 18.40 5.54 28.48
C LEU A 341 17.60 4.54 29.33
N ILE A 342 17.45 3.29 28.88
CA ILE A 342 16.78 2.25 29.66
C ILE A 342 17.48 2.06 31.00
N SER A 343 18.81 2.03 31.02
CA SER A 343 19.61 1.90 32.24
C SER A 343 19.55 3.18 33.11
N GLU A 344 19.69 4.36 32.52
CA GLU A 344 19.68 5.67 33.21
C GLU A 344 18.39 5.89 33.99
N TYR A 345 17.24 5.57 33.37
CA TYR A 345 15.91 5.78 33.96
C TYR A 345 15.35 4.55 34.68
N ASN A 346 16.11 3.45 34.76
CA ASN A 346 15.67 2.16 35.32
C ASN A 346 14.30 1.74 34.75
N ILE A 347 14.15 1.79 33.42
CA ILE A 347 12.89 1.55 32.74
C ILE A 347 12.45 0.09 32.91
N PRO A 348 11.25 -0.19 33.45
CA PRO A 348 10.76 -1.56 33.60
C PRO A 348 10.59 -2.27 32.25
N TYR A 349 10.67 -3.58 32.29
CA TYR A 349 10.37 -4.43 31.13
C TYR A 349 9.00 -4.08 30.55
N LYS A 350 8.91 -4.09 29.22
CA LYS A 350 7.68 -3.83 28.46
C LYS A 350 7.11 -2.42 28.54
N THR A 351 7.84 -1.46 29.11
CA THR A 351 7.41 -0.05 29.13
C THR A 351 7.68 0.65 27.80
N ILE A 352 8.73 0.26 27.06
CA ILE A 352 9.03 0.82 25.72
C ILE A 352 8.55 -0.11 24.65
N LEU A 353 7.86 0.44 23.65
CA LEU A 353 7.40 -0.21 22.44
C LEU A 353 7.98 0.51 21.21
N LEU A 354 8.65 -0.18 20.33
CA LEU A 354 9.16 0.36 19.07
C LEU A 354 8.24 -0.08 17.93
N GLU A 355 7.77 0.88 17.16
CA GLU A 355 6.84 0.66 16.04
C GLU A 355 7.60 0.66 14.72
N ILE A 356 7.42 -0.40 13.93
CA ILE A 356 8.08 -0.61 12.64
C ILE A 356 7.01 -0.57 11.54
N THR A 357 7.17 0.32 10.57
CA THR A 357 6.24 0.42 9.45
C THR A 357 6.41 -0.72 8.46
N GLU A 358 5.29 -1.23 7.93
CA GLU A 358 5.23 -2.36 6.98
C GLU A 358 5.92 -2.07 5.63
N ARG A 359 6.05 -0.80 5.24
CA ARG A 359 6.40 -0.37 3.87
C ARG A 359 7.82 -0.70 3.41
N GLN A 360 8.70 -1.07 4.30
CA GLN A 360 10.09 -1.34 3.97
C GLN A 360 10.33 -2.85 3.87
N GLY A 361 10.25 -3.38 2.63
CA GLY A 361 10.70 -4.72 2.31
C GLY A 361 12.21 -4.84 2.55
N GLY A 362 12.66 -5.84 3.30
CA GLY A 362 14.05 -6.01 3.66
C GLY A 362 14.39 -7.45 4.05
N ASP A 363 15.58 -7.62 4.57
CA ASP A 363 16.07 -8.85 5.18
C ASP A 363 15.35 -9.11 6.52
N PHE A 364 14.28 -9.89 6.49
CA PHE A 364 13.50 -10.22 7.69
C PHE A 364 14.27 -11.07 8.69
N GLU A 365 15.22 -11.91 8.23
CA GLU A 365 16.04 -12.72 9.13
C GLU A 365 17.02 -11.84 9.90
N GLY A 366 17.71 -10.90 9.23
CA GLY A 366 18.55 -9.91 9.87
C GLY A 366 17.77 -9.06 10.88
N MET A 367 16.60 -8.56 10.47
CA MET A 367 15.72 -7.76 11.35
C MET A 367 15.29 -8.54 12.60
N LYS A 368 14.94 -9.82 12.47
CA LYS A 368 14.58 -10.68 13.60
C LYS A 368 15.70 -10.78 14.62
N ILE A 369 16.94 -11.00 14.15
CA ILE A 369 18.12 -11.09 15.03
C ILE A 369 18.30 -9.80 15.85
N HIS A 370 18.05 -8.64 15.23
CA HIS A 370 18.15 -7.36 15.93
C HIS A 370 17.00 -7.16 16.92
N ILE A 371 15.77 -7.46 16.54
CA ILE A 371 14.61 -7.42 17.41
C ILE A 371 14.82 -8.28 18.66
N ASP A 372 15.27 -9.53 18.50
CA ASP A 372 15.52 -10.44 19.62
C ASP A 372 16.56 -9.87 20.61
N LYS A 373 17.59 -9.17 20.12
CA LYS A 373 18.56 -8.50 20.99
C LYS A 373 17.92 -7.42 21.87
N TYR A 374 17.04 -6.59 21.30
CA TYR A 374 16.34 -5.55 22.06
C TYR A 374 15.29 -6.13 23.01
N LYS A 375 14.58 -7.19 22.60
CA LYS A 375 13.60 -7.89 23.45
C LYS A 375 14.24 -8.45 24.72
N ASN A 376 15.50 -8.90 24.65
CA ASN A 376 16.26 -9.35 25.81
C ASN A 376 16.52 -8.24 26.85
N HIS A 377 16.39 -6.97 26.44
CA HIS A 377 16.47 -5.80 27.32
C HIS A 377 15.08 -5.23 27.71
N GLY A 378 14.02 -5.96 27.40
CA GLY A 378 12.64 -5.60 27.78
C GLY A 378 11.94 -4.62 26.84
N VAL A 379 12.51 -4.36 25.66
CA VAL A 379 11.88 -3.55 24.62
C VAL A 379 10.86 -4.41 23.87
N ARG A 380 9.67 -3.88 23.61
CA ARG A 380 8.62 -4.49 22.81
C ARG A 380 8.64 -3.94 21.39
N PHE A 381 8.03 -4.69 20.47
CA PHE A 381 7.91 -4.32 19.07
C PHE A 381 6.48 -4.42 18.56
N ALA A 382 6.10 -3.45 17.73
CA ALA A 382 4.84 -3.46 17.00
C ALA A 382 5.07 -3.33 15.50
N ILE A 383 4.20 -3.97 14.72
CA ILE A 383 4.07 -3.68 13.29
C ILE A 383 2.99 -2.62 13.14
N ASP A 384 3.35 -1.53 12.46
CA ASP A 384 2.48 -0.39 12.20
C ASP A 384 1.91 -0.39 10.79
N ASP A 385 0.81 0.36 10.57
CA ASP A 385 0.13 0.56 9.27
C ASP A 385 -0.40 -0.75 8.63
N PHE A 386 -0.70 -1.81 9.40
CA PHE A 386 -1.17 -3.06 8.82
C PHE A 386 -2.50 -2.91 8.08
N GLY A 387 -2.51 -3.28 6.79
CA GLY A 387 -3.72 -3.21 5.94
C GLY A 387 -3.72 -2.12 4.89
N THR A 388 -2.64 -1.35 4.76
CA THR A 388 -2.53 -0.28 3.74
C THR A 388 -2.35 -0.79 2.31
N GLY A 389 -2.31 -2.13 2.10
CA GLY A 389 -2.25 -2.77 0.78
C GLY A 389 -0.88 -3.35 0.42
N TYR A 390 0.10 -3.14 1.26
CA TYR A 390 1.40 -3.81 1.21
C TYR A 390 1.49 -4.96 2.23
N SER A 391 0.34 -5.31 2.87
CA SER A 391 0.25 -6.27 3.97
C SER A 391 1.02 -7.55 3.68
N ASN A 392 2.23 -7.58 4.20
CA ASN A 392 3.13 -8.68 4.05
C ASN A 392 2.95 -9.61 5.26
N LEU A 393 2.02 -10.57 5.13
CA LEU A 393 1.84 -11.62 6.13
C LEU A 393 3.17 -12.29 6.52
N ASN A 394 4.13 -12.31 5.57
CA ASN A 394 5.46 -12.84 5.84
C ASN A 394 6.20 -12.00 6.90
N LEU A 395 6.01 -10.68 6.94
CA LEU A 395 6.60 -9.82 7.96
C LEU A 395 6.06 -10.19 9.35
N VAL A 396 4.73 -10.27 9.46
CA VAL A 396 4.03 -10.56 10.72
C VAL A 396 4.36 -11.96 11.23
N THR A 397 4.50 -12.94 10.34
CA THR A 397 4.83 -14.33 10.72
C THR A 397 6.33 -14.57 10.91
N ALA A 398 7.20 -13.77 10.28
CA ALA A 398 8.64 -13.91 10.41
C ALA A 398 9.21 -13.20 11.64
N LEU A 399 8.59 -12.08 12.03
CA LEU A 399 9.02 -11.30 13.19
C LEU A 399 8.18 -11.68 14.42
N ASP A 400 8.86 -11.96 15.52
CA ASP A 400 8.22 -12.15 16.82
C ASP A 400 7.89 -10.77 17.42
N VAL A 401 6.72 -10.23 17.06
CA VAL A 401 6.26 -8.92 17.52
C VAL A 401 5.22 -9.07 18.64
N ASP A 402 5.18 -8.07 19.51
CA ASP A 402 4.27 -8.05 20.67
C ASP A 402 2.90 -7.46 20.29
N GLU A 403 2.87 -6.55 19.31
CA GLU A 403 1.65 -5.83 18.91
C GLU A 403 1.53 -5.69 17.39
N ILE A 404 0.29 -5.63 16.89
CA ILE A 404 -0.04 -5.29 15.51
C ILE A 404 -1.01 -4.11 15.53
N LYS A 405 -0.66 -3.01 14.85
CA LYS A 405 -1.51 -1.85 14.70
C LYS A 405 -2.25 -1.94 13.37
N ILE A 406 -3.56 -1.97 13.44
CA ILE A 406 -4.44 -2.04 12.28
C ILE A 406 -4.71 -0.63 11.80
N ASP A 407 -4.30 -0.34 10.58
CA ASP A 407 -4.43 0.99 9.97
C ASP A 407 -5.89 1.46 9.88
N LYS A 408 -6.07 2.77 9.96
CA LYS A 408 -7.35 3.46 9.81
C LYS A 408 -8.14 3.03 8.57
N SER A 409 -7.50 2.64 7.49
CA SER A 409 -8.17 2.21 6.26
C SER A 409 -9.00 0.93 6.43
N LEU A 410 -8.62 0.06 7.38
CA LEU A 410 -9.42 -1.11 7.78
C LEU A 410 -10.44 -0.74 8.86
N THR A 411 -10.04 0.04 9.85
CA THR A 411 -10.95 0.51 10.93
C THR A 411 -12.12 1.32 10.38
N SER A 412 -11.88 2.16 9.37
CA SER A 412 -12.94 2.97 8.73
C SER A 412 -13.96 2.15 7.92
N ALA A 413 -13.66 0.88 7.64
CA ALA A 413 -14.60 -0.02 6.98
C ALA A 413 -15.67 -0.57 7.92
N ILE A 414 -15.47 -0.47 9.24
CA ILE A 414 -16.44 -0.93 10.25
C ILE A 414 -17.75 -0.16 10.09
N GLY A 415 -18.87 -0.88 9.97
CA GLY A 415 -20.19 -0.30 9.77
C GLY A 415 -20.50 0.14 8.33
N THR A 416 -19.65 -0.24 7.37
CA THR A 416 -19.86 0.05 5.93
C THR A 416 -20.08 -1.23 5.13
N GLU A 417 -20.60 -1.12 3.92
CA GLU A 417 -20.72 -2.24 2.96
C GLU A 417 -19.42 -2.53 2.21
N SER A 418 -18.28 -2.12 2.76
CA SER A 418 -16.97 -2.31 2.15
C SER A 418 -16.50 -3.77 2.26
N LEU A 419 -15.91 -4.31 1.19
CA LEU A 419 -15.24 -5.62 1.22
C LEU A 419 -14.16 -5.76 2.32
N ARG A 420 -13.61 -4.63 2.78
CA ARG A 420 -12.66 -4.60 3.90
C ARG A 420 -13.32 -4.96 5.24
N TYR A 421 -14.62 -4.66 5.38
CA TYR A 421 -15.39 -5.05 6.56
C TYR A 421 -15.48 -6.59 6.69
N ASP A 422 -15.70 -7.27 5.56
CA ASP A 422 -15.81 -8.73 5.52
C ASP A 422 -14.47 -9.45 5.81
N LEU A 423 -13.34 -8.73 5.72
CA LEU A 423 -12.03 -9.27 6.06
C LEU A 423 -11.76 -9.29 7.57
N LEU A 424 -12.37 -8.40 8.34
CA LEU A 424 -12.08 -8.24 9.78
C LEU A 424 -12.27 -9.52 10.60
N PRO A 425 -13.32 -10.33 10.42
CA PRO A 425 -13.46 -11.59 11.17
C PRO A 425 -12.35 -12.61 10.87
N GLY A 426 -11.90 -12.66 9.59
CA GLY A 426 -10.80 -13.56 9.20
C GLY A 426 -9.45 -13.11 9.78
N LEU A 427 -9.23 -11.81 9.88
CA LEU A 427 -8.04 -11.24 10.51
C LEU A 427 -8.00 -11.53 12.01
N HIS A 428 -9.15 -11.57 12.68
CA HIS A 428 -9.22 -11.87 14.11
C HIS A 428 -8.63 -13.21 14.46
N GLU A 429 -9.07 -14.28 13.80
CA GLU A 429 -8.55 -15.62 14.04
C GLU A 429 -7.04 -15.72 13.75
N MET A 430 -6.58 -15.02 12.72
CA MET A 430 -5.18 -15.01 12.34
C MET A 430 -4.31 -14.30 13.38
N PHE A 431 -4.69 -13.09 13.79
CA PHE A 431 -3.85 -12.28 14.68
C PHE A 431 -3.78 -12.82 16.10
N ARG A 432 -4.84 -13.47 16.60
CA ARG A 432 -4.82 -14.13 17.92
C ARG A 432 -3.69 -15.16 18.10
N SER A 433 -3.20 -15.73 16.99
CA SER A 433 -2.11 -16.71 17.01
C SER A 433 -0.72 -16.09 16.82
N ILE A 434 -0.62 -14.79 16.49
CA ILE A 434 0.62 -14.17 16.03
C ILE A 434 1.10 -13.06 16.96
N ALA A 435 0.20 -12.31 17.55
CA ALA A 435 0.54 -11.18 18.41
C ALA A 435 -0.26 -11.21 19.73
N ASP A 436 0.39 -10.76 20.81
CA ASP A 436 -0.25 -10.66 22.11
C ASP A 436 -1.33 -9.57 22.14
N LYS A 437 -1.15 -8.51 21.35
CA LYS A 437 -2.02 -7.35 21.33
C LYS A 437 -2.30 -6.84 19.92
N ILE A 438 -3.52 -6.33 19.75
CA ILE A 438 -3.99 -5.70 18.51
C ILE A 438 -4.49 -4.31 18.85
N VAL A 439 -4.00 -3.30 18.14
CA VAL A 439 -4.39 -1.90 18.28
C VAL A 439 -5.12 -1.45 17.03
N PHE A 440 -6.33 -0.94 17.14
CA PHE A 440 -7.09 -0.35 16.04
C PHE A 440 -6.84 1.16 15.99
N GLU A 441 -6.32 1.62 14.87
CA GLU A 441 -6.07 3.04 14.63
C GLU A 441 -7.26 3.73 13.96
N GLY A 442 -7.36 5.05 14.16
CA GLY A 442 -8.37 5.86 13.54
C GLY A 442 -9.80 5.52 13.96
N VAL A 443 -9.99 5.08 15.20
CA VAL A 443 -11.33 4.89 15.77
C VAL A 443 -11.96 6.28 16.00
N GLU A 444 -13.01 6.59 15.25
CA GLU A 444 -13.64 7.92 15.22
C GLU A 444 -15.12 7.93 15.64
N THR A 445 -15.78 6.77 15.62
CA THR A 445 -17.22 6.67 15.86
C THR A 445 -17.59 5.71 16.99
N GLN A 446 -18.75 5.95 17.61
CA GLN A 446 -19.33 5.04 18.60
C GLN A 446 -19.65 3.67 18.01
N GLU A 447 -20.01 3.60 16.71
CA GLU A 447 -20.32 2.35 16.03
C GLU A 447 -19.09 1.48 15.93
N GLN A 448 -17.92 2.05 15.57
CA GLN A 448 -16.65 1.35 15.58
C GLN A 448 -16.32 0.80 16.97
N VAL A 449 -16.46 1.61 18.02
CA VAL A 449 -16.23 1.16 19.40
C VAL A 449 -17.15 0.00 19.78
N ASN A 450 -18.43 0.08 19.45
CA ASN A 450 -19.39 -0.99 19.74
C ASN A 450 -19.04 -2.29 19.02
N TYR A 451 -18.64 -2.18 17.76
CA TYR A 451 -18.15 -3.32 16.98
C TYR A 451 -16.92 -3.96 17.64
N LEU A 452 -15.92 -3.15 17.99
CA LEU A 452 -14.69 -3.63 18.61
C LEU A 452 -14.97 -4.26 19.98
N LYS A 453 -15.85 -3.69 20.82
CA LYS A 453 -16.28 -4.29 22.08
C LYS A 453 -16.94 -5.66 21.90
N THR A 454 -17.67 -5.84 20.81
CA THR A 454 -18.39 -7.10 20.55
C THR A 454 -17.48 -8.19 20.00
N PHE A 455 -16.65 -7.85 19.04
CA PHE A 455 -15.87 -8.84 18.28
C PHE A 455 -14.39 -8.88 18.67
N TRP A 456 -13.85 -7.78 19.26
CA TRP A 456 -12.45 -7.65 19.64
C TRP A 456 -12.28 -7.07 21.06
N PRO A 457 -12.96 -7.65 22.09
CA PRO A 457 -12.98 -7.05 23.43
C PRO A 457 -11.60 -6.90 24.06
N GLN A 458 -10.66 -7.79 23.75
CA GLN A 458 -9.30 -7.78 24.29
C GLN A 458 -8.32 -6.89 23.50
N SER A 459 -8.81 -6.14 22.51
CA SER A 459 -7.99 -5.25 21.70
C SER A 459 -7.87 -3.87 22.33
N TYR A 460 -7.06 -3.05 21.65
CA TYR A 460 -6.79 -1.66 22.02
C TYR A 460 -7.23 -0.75 20.90
N ALA A 461 -7.39 0.53 21.18
CA ALA A 461 -7.83 1.51 20.20
C ALA A 461 -7.13 2.85 20.38
N GLN A 462 -6.90 3.51 19.26
CA GLN A 462 -6.39 4.86 19.17
C GLN A 462 -7.19 5.61 18.12
N GLY A 463 -7.62 6.85 18.42
CA GLY A 463 -8.40 7.63 17.46
C GLY A 463 -9.15 8.77 18.08
N TRP A 464 -9.76 9.59 17.24
CA TRP A 464 -10.40 10.84 17.64
C TRP A 464 -11.68 10.63 18.46
N TYR A 465 -12.23 9.45 18.45
CA TYR A 465 -13.31 9.11 19.37
C TYR A 465 -12.88 9.23 20.83
N TYR A 466 -11.67 8.80 21.13
CA TYR A 466 -11.11 8.86 22.48
C TYR A 466 -10.38 10.17 22.71
N SER A 467 -9.32 10.43 21.95
CA SER A 467 -8.52 11.64 22.05
C SER A 467 -7.70 11.88 20.78
N ARG A 468 -7.41 13.14 20.52
CA ARG A 468 -6.33 13.53 19.61
C ARG A 468 -5.00 13.41 20.32
N ALA A 469 -3.90 13.49 19.55
CA ALA A 469 -2.57 13.65 20.13
C ALA A 469 -2.49 14.96 20.95
N LEU A 470 -2.00 14.86 22.17
CA LEU A 470 -2.00 15.91 23.18
C LEU A 470 -0.58 16.43 23.44
N PRO A 471 -0.42 17.72 23.78
CA PRO A 471 0.81 18.22 24.36
C PRO A 471 1.15 17.47 25.66
N LEU A 472 2.43 17.45 26.03
CA LEU A 472 2.96 16.72 27.20
C LEU A 472 2.14 16.92 28.48
N GLU A 473 1.86 18.16 28.84
CA GLU A 473 1.16 18.49 30.09
C GLU A 473 -0.31 18.03 30.10
N GLU A 474 -0.95 18.01 28.94
CA GLU A 474 -2.32 17.50 28.81
C GLU A 474 -2.34 15.96 28.86
N ALA A 475 -1.38 15.31 28.25
CA ALA A 475 -1.22 13.86 28.29
C ALA A 475 -0.97 13.37 29.73
N ARG A 476 -0.10 14.06 30.47
CA ARG A 476 0.14 13.78 31.89
C ARG A 476 -1.12 13.96 32.76
N LYS A 477 -1.90 15.01 32.52
CA LYS A 477 -3.15 15.26 33.27
C LYS A 477 -4.22 14.23 32.97
N LEU A 478 -4.24 13.70 31.73
CA LEU A 478 -5.20 12.70 31.32
C LEU A 478 -4.99 11.39 32.10
N THR A 479 -3.73 10.96 32.26
CA THR A 479 -3.36 9.76 33.04
C THR A 479 -3.80 9.88 34.53
N ILE A 480 -3.74 11.04 35.12
CA ILE A 480 -4.12 11.26 36.54
C ILE A 480 -5.65 11.24 36.71
N ARG A 481 -6.42 11.68 35.73
CA ARG A 481 -7.90 11.75 35.83
C ARG A 481 -8.59 10.38 35.72
N GLU A 482 -8.01 9.46 35.05
CA GLU A 482 -8.62 8.11 34.86
C GLU A 482 -8.30 7.13 36.00
N LEU A 483 -7.41 7.51 36.93
CA LEU A 483 -7.08 6.75 38.12
C LEU A 483 -7.88 7.16 39.39
N ASN A 484 -8.66 8.23 39.31
CA ASN A 484 -9.57 8.73 40.33
C ASN A 484 -11.04 8.59 39.89
#